data_4036de9cd791406f521029e5cff013ae
#
_entry.id   4036de9cd791406f521029e5cff013ae
#
_cell.length_a   1.000
_cell.length_b   1.000
_cell.length_c   1.000
_cell.angle_alpha   90.00
_cell.angle_beta   90.00
_cell.angle_gamma   90.00
#
_symmetry.space_group_name_H-M   'P 1'
#
loop_
_entity.id
_entity.type
_entity.pdbx_description
1 polymer ?
#
loop_
_entity_poly.entity_id
_entity_poly.type
_entity_poly.pdbx_seq_one_letter_code
_entity_poly.pdbx_strand_id
1 'polypeptide(L)'
;MRSEFLSSLKKSGWTNELTVAQESGMTITTSREQVGLCLQTGNMARMYADLMKLQTLYLDGAIKVAVIVLPSSATAKLLGSNIAAAERLERELGVFRKTYHVPTAIYSLEVSE
;
A
#
# COMPACT_ATOMS: atom_id res chain seq x y z
N MET A 1 5.70 1.79 -15.53
CA MET A 1 5.48 2.56 -14.29
C MET A 1 5.78 1.76 -13.03
N ARG A 2 5.13 0.61 -12.84
CA ARG A 2 5.34 -0.19 -11.62
C ARG A 2 6.79 -0.69 -11.49
N SER A 3 7.36 -1.25 -12.55
CA SER A 3 8.72 -1.79 -12.51
C SER A 3 9.77 -0.70 -12.26
N GLU A 4 9.59 0.48 -12.82
CA GLU A 4 10.50 1.60 -12.61
C GLU A 4 10.44 2.08 -11.16
N PHE A 5 9.24 2.17 -10.62
CA PHE A 5 9.02 2.55 -9.22
C PHE A 5 9.70 1.54 -8.29
N LEU A 6 9.49 0.25 -8.51
CA LEU A 6 10.09 -0.80 -7.70
C LEU A 6 11.61 -0.81 -7.80
N SER A 7 12.16 -0.58 -9.00
CA SER A 7 13.61 -0.47 -9.18
C SER A 7 14.19 0.69 -8.39
N SER A 8 13.50 1.83 -8.40
CA SER A 8 13.95 3.00 -7.62
C SER A 8 13.95 2.71 -6.13
N LEU A 9 12.92 2.00 -5.63
CA LEU A 9 12.86 1.62 -4.23
C LEU A 9 14.01 0.71 -3.84
N LYS A 10 14.33 -0.29 -4.67
CA LYS A 10 15.45 -1.19 -4.39
C LYS A 10 16.77 -0.44 -4.30
N LYS A 11 17.00 0.52 -5.20
CA LYS A 11 18.19 1.36 -5.16
C LYS A 11 18.28 2.19 -3.90
N SER A 12 17.15 2.53 -3.31
CA SER A 12 17.08 3.31 -2.07
C SER A 12 17.12 2.44 -0.82
N GLY A 13 17.34 1.13 -0.95
CA GLY A 13 17.49 0.22 0.20
C GLY A 13 16.23 -0.52 0.60
N TRP A 14 15.17 -0.45 -0.19
CA TRP A 14 13.96 -1.22 0.07
C TRP A 14 14.15 -2.67 -0.38
N THR A 15 13.59 -3.60 0.38
CA THR A 15 13.72 -5.03 0.11
C THR A 15 12.80 -5.47 -1.02
N ASN A 16 12.82 -6.76 -1.31
CA ASN A 16 11.80 -7.41 -2.14
C ASN A 16 10.53 -7.58 -1.32
N GLU A 17 9.55 -8.31 -1.85
CA GLU A 17 8.30 -8.57 -1.16
C GLU A 17 8.54 -9.08 0.27
N LEU A 18 7.72 -8.61 1.20
CA LEU A 18 7.73 -9.08 2.58
C LEU A 18 6.55 -10.03 2.78
N THR A 19 6.82 -11.23 3.27
CA THR A 19 5.78 -12.22 3.53
C THR A 19 4.98 -11.84 4.77
N VAL A 20 3.65 -11.84 4.65
CA VAL A 20 2.76 -11.49 5.76
C VAL A 20 2.66 -12.63 6.77
N ALA A 21 2.47 -13.84 6.28
CA ALA A 21 2.39 -15.03 7.12
C ALA A 21 2.99 -16.21 6.37
N GLN A 22 3.71 -17.06 7.09
CA GLN A 22 4.30 -18.27 6.52
C GLN A 22 3.22 -19.14 5.88
N GLU A 23 3.54 -19.72 4.73
CA GLU A 23 2.66 -20.65 4.02
C GLU A 23 1.39 -20.03 3.43
N SER A 24 1.15 -18.74 3.64
CA SER A 24 -0.06 -18.09 3.10
C SER A 24 0.08 -17.62 1.67
N GLY A 25 1.31 -17.38 1.22
CA GLY A 25 1.56 -16.75 -0.07
C GLY A 25 1.23 -15.27 -0.10
N MET A 26 0.78 -14.70 1.01
CA MET A 26 0.44 -13.28 1.08
C MET A 26 1.67 -12.43 1.33
N THR A 27 1.83 -11.38 0.53
CA THR A 27 2.98 -10.48 0.63
C THR A 27 2.54 -9.02 0.51
N ILE A 28 3.39 -8.12 1.00
CA ILE A 28 3.28 -6.70 0.65
C ILE A 28 4.39 -6.36 -0.34
N THR A 29 4.30 -5.19 -0.97
CA THR A 29 5.20 -4.83 -2.06
C THR A 29 6.67 -4.82 -1.64
N THR A 30 6.99 -4.15 -0.53
CA THR A 30 8.37 -4.07 -0.06
C THR A 30 8.40 -3.52 1.38
N SER A 31 9.58 -3.54 2.01
CA SER A 31 9.76 -2.98 3.34
C SER A 31 11.17 -2.42 3.51
N ARG A 32 11.32 -1.52 4.47
CA ARG A 32 12.61 -0.97 4.88
C ARG A 32 12.52 -0.48 6.33
N GLU A 33 13.43 -0.95 7.19
CA GLU A 33 13.54 -0.48 8.57
C GLU A 33 12.21 -0.47 9.33
N GLN A 34 11.44 -1.54 9.21
CA GLN A 34 10.13 -1.71 9.83
C GLN A 34 9.04 -0.77 9.26
N VAL A 35 9.26 -0.24 8.08
CA VAL A 35 8.23 0.47 7.30
C VAL A 35 7.77 -0.47 6.20
N GLY A 36 6.47 -0.81 6.20
CA GLY A 36 5.88 -1.63 5.14
C GLY A 36 5.28 -0.74 4.06
N LEU A 37 5.48 -1.10 2.81
CA LEU A 37 4.96 -0.31 1.68
C LEU A 37 4.14 -1.18 0.76
N CYS A 38 2.94 -0.68 0.40
CA CYS A 38 2.10 -1.28 -0.62
C CYS A 38 1.92 -0.31 -1.77
N LEU A 39 2.23 -0.77 -2.98
CA LEU A 39 1.90 -0.06 -4.21
C LEU A 39 0.61 -0.66 -4.74
N GLN A 40 -0.47 0.12 -4.78
CA GLN A 40 -1.78 -0.38 -5.19
C GLN A 40 -2.27 0.37 -6.43
N THR A 41 -2.39 -0.35 -7.53
CA THR A 41 -2.94 0.16 -8.78
C THR A 41 -4.18 -0.63 -9.22
N GLY A 42 -4.69 -1.48 -8.34
CA GLY A 42 -5.86 -2.31 -8.58
C GLY A 42 -7.14 -1.72 -8.00
N ASN A 43 -8.12 -2.59 -7.82
CA ASN A 43 -9.43 -2.16 -7.34
C ASN A 43 -9.50 -2.01 -5.82
N MET A 44 -10.65 -1.53 -5.33
CA MET A 44 -10.85 -1.28 -3.91
C MET A 44 -10.75 -2.55 -3.06
N ALA A 45 -11.19 -3.70 -3.58
CA ALA A 45 -11.09 -4.95 -2.83
C ALA A 45 -9.63 -5.31 -2.54
N ARG A 46 -8.75 -5.08 -3.51
CA ARG A 46 -7.31 -5.32 -3.32
C ARG A 46 -6.71 -4.33 -2.33
N MET A 47 -7.20 -3.09 -2.33
CA MET A 47 -6.76 -2.10 -1.35
C MET A 47 -7.12 -2.53 0.07
N TYR A 48 -8.33 -3.01 0.29
CA TYR A 48 -8.74 -3.52 1.59
C TYR A 48 -7.90 -4.72 2.02
N ALA A 49 -7.55 -5.60 1.09
CA ALA A 49 -6.65 -6.71 1.38
C ALA A 49 -5.28 -6.21 1.82
N ASP A 50 -4.76 -5.16 1.20
CA ASP A 50 -3.49 -4.56 1.61
C ASP A 50 -3.57 -4.00 3.03
N LEU A 51 -4.68 -3.35 3.39
CA LEU A 51 -4.86 -2.84 4.75
C LEU A 51 -4.82 -3.98 5.78
N MET A 52 -5.46 -5.10 5.47
CA MET A 52 -5.45 -6.26 6.36
C MET A 52 -4.04 -6.86 6.50
N LYS A 53 -3.30 -6.91 5.42
CA LYS A 53 -1.91 -7.38 5.43
C LYS A 53 -1.02 -6.49 6.30
N LEU A 54 -1.15 -5.18 6.13
CA LEU A 54 -0.37 -4.21 6.91
C LEU A 54 -0.73 -4.28 8.39
N GLN A 55 -2.01 -4.39 8.72
CA GLN A 55 -2.45 -4.53 10.11
C GLN A 55 -1.89 -5.80 10.75
N THR A 56 -1.89 -6.92 10.01
CA THR A 56 -1.33 -8.17 10.49
C THR A 56 0.15 -8.03 10.81
N LEU A 57 0.92 -7.45 9.88
CA LEU A 57 2.35 -7.23 10.09
C LEU A 57 2.61 -6.29 11.27
N TYR A 58 1.78 -5.28 11.44
CA TYR A 58 1.89 -4.35 12.55
C TYR A 58 1.66 -5.04 13.89
N LEU A 59 0.62 -5.86 13.99
CA LEU A 59 0.33 -6.60 15.21
C LEU A 59 1.42 -7.64 15.52
N ASP A 60 2.03 -8.21 14.48
CA ASP A 60 3.14 -9.16 14.64
C ASP A 60 4.46 -8.46 14.99
N GLY A 61 4.50 -7.13 14.97
CA GLY A 61 5.72 -6.38 15.26
C GLY A 61 6.70 -6.31 14.10
N ALA A 62 6.31 -6.77 12.90
CA ALA A 62 7.17 -6.76 11.73
C ALA A 62 7.33 -5.37 11.12
N ILE A 63 6.29 -4.52 11.25
CA ILE A 63 6.34 -3.14 10.83
C ILE A 63 5.81 -2.23 11.94
N LYS A 64 6.23 -0.97 11.95
CA LYS A 64 5.76 0.05 12.88
C LYS A 64 4.94 1.13 12.17
N VAL A 65 5.19 1.31 10.88
CA VAL A 65 4.55 2.33 10.05
C VAL A 65 4.29 1.72 8.68
N ALA A 66 3.23 2.15 8.04
CA ALA A 66 2.90 1.72 6.68
C ALA A 66 2.91 2.92 5.74
N VAL A 67 3.26 2.64 4.49
CA VAL A 67 3.16 3.59 3.38
C VAL A 67 2.32 2.94 2.30
N ILE A 68 1.31 3.63 1.83
CA ILE A 68 0.49 3.16 0.72
C ILE A 68 0.61 4.17 -0.41
N VAL A 69 1.02 3.68 -1.57
CA VAL A 69 1.17 4.49 -2.78
C VAL A 69 0.11 4.04 -3.76
N LEU A 70 -0.77 4.95 -4.17
CA LEU A 70 -1.86 4.63 -5.08
C LEU A 70 -2.23 5.89 -5.87
N PRO A 71 -2.95 5.75 -7.01
CA PRO A 71 -3.28 6.91 -7.83
C PRO A 71 -4.23 7.89 -7.11
N SER A 72 -4.12 9.18 -7.45
CA SER A 72 -5.13 10.15 -7.08
C SER A 72 -6.45 9.81 -7.78
N SER A 73 -7.56 10.42 -7.34
CA SER A 73 -8.86 10.19 -7.98
C SER A 73 -8.84 10.53 -9.46
N ALA A 74 -8.16 11.60 -9.84
CA ALA A 74 -8.05 12.00 -11.25
C ALA A 74 -7.29 10.95 -12.06
N THR A 75 -6.15 10.47 -11.54
CA THR A 75 -5.35 9.47 -12.22
C THR A 75 -6.06 8.11 -12.25
N ALA A 76 -6.75 7.75 -11.17
CA ALA A 76 -7.50 6.49 -11.11
C ALA A 76 -8.55 6.41 -12.22
N LYS A 77 -9.23 7.52 -12.52
CA LYS A 77 -10.21 7.55 -13.61
C LYS A 77 -9.58 7.29 -14.97
N LEU A 78 -8.33 7.70 -15.16
CA LEU A 78 -7.61 7.45 -16.41
C LEU A 78 -7.18 5.98 -16.53
N LEU A 79 -6.95 5.30 -15.42
CA LEU A 79 -6.51 3.90 -15.41
C LEU A 79 -7.66 2.90 -15.61
N GLY A 80 -8.90 3.29 -15.29
CA GLY A 80 -10.04 2.40 -15.46
C GLY A 80 -11.14 2.66 -14.44
N SER A 81 -12.12 1.76 -14.40
CA SER A 81 -13.20 1.82 -13.42
C SER A 81 -12.80 1.02 -12.15
N ASN A 82 -13.35 1.42 -11.00
CA ASN A 82 -13.11 0.77 -9.71
C ASN A 82 -11.65 0.74 -9.25
N ILE A 83 -10.81 1.61 -9.78
CA ILE A 83 -9.42 1.71 -9.33
C ILE A 83 -9.39 2.42 -7.96
N ALA A 84 -8.62 1.87 -7.03
CA ALA A 84 -8.44 2.47 -5.72
C ALA A 84 -7.78 3.85 -5.86
N ALA A 85 -8.27 4.82 -5.09
CA ALA A 85 -7.79 6.19 -5.15
C ALA A 85 -7.37 6.69 -3.77
N ALA A 86 -6.33 7.53 -3.74
CA ALA A 86 -5.74 8.03 -2.50
C ALA A 86 -6.77 8.79 -1.64
N GLU A 87 -7.57 9.65 -2.25
CA GLU A 87 -8.56 10.45 -1.51
C GLU A 87 -9.63 9.59 -0.86
N ARG A 88 -10.03 8.51 -1.54
CA ARG A 88 -11.00 7.57 -0.98
C ARG A 88 -10.40 6.79 0.18
N LEU A 89 -9.16 6.32 0.05
CA LEU A 89 -8.48 5.62 1.12
C LEU A 89 -8.37 6.50 2.36
N GLU A 90 -7.99 7.75 2.18
CA GLU A 90 -7.85 8.68 3.29
C GLU A 90 -9.16 8.83 4.07
N ARG A 91 -10.28 8.96 3.37
CA ARG A 91 -11.59 9.03 4.02
C ARG A 91 -11.93 7.74 4.78
N GLU A 92 -11.66 6.59 4.15
CA GLU A 92 -12.02 5.29 4.73
C GLU A 92 -11.15 4.93 5.92
N LEU A 93 -9.90 5.35 5.96
CA LEU A 93 -9.05 5.11 7.14
C LEU A 93 -9.63 5.82 8.37
N GLY A 94 -10.26 6.97 8.20
CA GLY A 94 -10.96 7.63 9.29
C GLY A 94 -12.12 6.82 9.82
N VAL A 95 -12.84 6.11 8.94
CA VAL A 95 -13.94 5.22 9.33
C VAL A 95 -13.42 3.97 10.03
N PHE A 96 -12.34 3.39 9.53
CA PHE A 96 -11.81 2.11 10.03
C PHE A 96 -10.79 2.24 11.16
N ARG A 97 -10.63 3.41 11.74
CA ARG A 97 -9.59 3.64 12.76
C ARG A 97 -9.67 2.71 13.98
N LYS A 98 -10.84 2.14 14.28
CA LYS A 98 -10.98 1.18 15.36
C LYS A 98 -10.48 -0.22 14.99
N THR A 99 -10.38 -0.50 13.69
CA THR A 99 -9.97 -1.80 13.16
C THR A 99 -8.55 -1.75 12.61
N TYR A 100 -8.19 -0.64 11.99
CA TYR A 100 -6.89 -0.45 11.37
C TYR A 100 -6.09 0.57 12.20
N HIS A 101 -5.04 0.10 12.86
CA HIS A 101 -4.29 0.90 13.83
C HIS A 101 -2.92 1.36 13.35
N VAL A 102 -2.47 0.87 12.22
CA VAL A 102 -1.13 1.16 11.73
C VAL A 102 -0.99 2.64 11.36
N PRO A 103 -0.02 3.37 11.92
CA PRO A 103 0.28 4.71 11.41
C PRO A 103 0.63 4.61 9.93
N THR A 104 -0.11 5.31 9.09
CA THR A 104 -0.03 5.14 7.64
C THR A 104 0.13 6.47 6.93
N ALA A 105 1.12 6.55 6.04
CA ALA A 105 1.28 7.68 5.13
C ALA A 105 0.73 7.27 3.76
N ILE A 106 -0.04 8.15 3.14
CA ILE A 106 -0.63 7.93 1.83
C ILE A 106 0.03 8.87 0.84
N TYR A 107 0.56 8.30 -0.25
CA TYR A 107 1.15 9.07 -1.34
C TYR A 107 0.38 8.82 -2.61
N SER A 108 -0.03 9.87 -3.29
CA SER A 108 -0.76 9.74 -4.54
C SER A 108 0.18 9.71 -5.73
N LEU A 109 -0.12 8.82 -6.67
CA LEU A 109 0.56 8.77 -7.95
C LEU A 109 -0.19 9.65 -8.93
N GLU A 110 0.55 10.45 -9.69
CA GLU A 110 0.01 11.26 -10.76
C GLU A 110 0.61 10.80 -12.08
N VAL A 111 -0.24 10.69 -13.09
CA VAL A 111 0.24 10.41 -14.45
C VAL A 111 0.46 11.74 -15.13
N SER A 112 1.67 12.02 -15.57
CA SER A 112 1.94 13.22 -16.36
C SER A 112 1.57 12.93 -17.81
N GLU A 113 0.81 13.82 -18.39
CA GLU A 113 0.39 13.72 -19.78
C GLU A 113 1.49 14.15 -20.74
#